data_4e0ad8d4e305b6f76152f66743950a5d
#
_entry.id   4e0ad8d4e305b6f76152f66743950a5d
#
_cell.length_a   1.000
_cell.length_b   1.000
_cell.length_c   1.000
_cell.angle_alpha   90.00
_cell.angle_beta   90.00
_cell.angle_gamma   90.00
#
_symmetry.space_group_name_H-M   'P 1'
#
loop_
_entity.id
_entity.type
_entity.pdbx_description
1 polymer ?
#
loop_
_entity_poly.entity_id
_entity_poly.type
_entity_poly.pdbx_seq_one_letter_code
_entity_poly.pdbx_strand_id
1 'polypeptide(L)'
;MPALDRLTGQLSTYLSTDQVNAVRRSYYYAEQAHDGQLRSSGEHYVTHPLAVATILADMHMDHQSLMAAMLHDVIEDTGIPKEAIVAQFGDSVAELVDGVTKLTQMKFGTKAEAQAENFQKMAMAMARDIRVILVKLADRLHNMRTLGALNPEKRRRIAKETLEIYAPIANRLGMNRIYAEFEDLGFKAMHPMRAERIHSAVKKSRGNRKEIVNKIQESIAHCLEREGLPGEVSGREKHLYSIYQKMRGKRKAFTEIMDVYAFRIIVDKVDTCYRVLGAVHNLYKPFP
;
A
#
# COMPACT_ATOMS: atom_id res chain seq x y z
N MET A 1 -6.84 -19.49 -12.24
CA MET A 1 -6.97 -20.19 -10.95
C MET A 1 -5.72 -20.11 -10.03
N PRO A 2 -4.45 -20.08 -10.48
CA PRO A 2 -3.32 -20.12 -9.51
C PRO A 2 -3.26 -18.93 -8.52
N ALA A 3 -3.82 -17.77 -8.87
CA ALA A 3 -3.83 -16.59 -8.01
C ALA A 3 -4.88 -16.69 -6.89
N LEU A 4 -6.08 -17.21 -7.19
CA LEU A 4 -7.11 -17.48 -6.19
C LEU A 4 -6.66 -18.56 -5.21
N ASP A 5 -6.01 -19.63 -5.69
CA ASP A 5 -5.50 -20.72 -4.85
C ASP A 5 -4.41 -20.21 -3.89
N ARG A 6 -3.53 -19.32 -4.36
CA ARG A 6 -2.55 -18.66 -3.49
C ARG A 6 -3.21 -17.81 -2.41
N LEU A 7 -4.21 -17.00 -2.79
CA LEU A 7 -4.95 -16.20 -1.83
C LEU A 7 -5.64 -17.08 -0.79
N THR A 8 -6.39 -18.11 -1.20
CA THR A 8 -7.08 -19.01 -0.27
C THR A 8 -6.11 -19.77 0.64
N GLY A 9 -4.94 -20.17 0.14
CA GLY A 9 -3.87 -20.74 0.94
C GLY A 9 -3.35 -19.77 2.02
N GLN A 10 -3.15 -18.52 1.68
CA GLN A 10 -2.78 -17.46 2.63
C GLN A 10 -3.90 -17.23 3.67
N LEU A 11 -5.16 -17.14 3.24
CA LEU A 11 -6.29 -16.92 4.13
C LEU A 11 -6.47 -18.05 5.14
N SER A 12 -6.20 -19.30 4.74
CA SER A 12 -6.31 -20.48 5.62
C SER A 12 -5.34 -20.44 6.79
N THR A 13 -4.35 -19.55 6.80
CA THR A 13 -3.42 -19.39 7.94
C THR A 13 -4.05 -18.63 9.11
N TYR A 14 -5.15 -17.90 8.90
CA TYR A 14 -5.76 -17.06 9.95
C TYR A 14 -7.30 -16.99 9.93
N LEU A 15 -7.95 -17.51 8.88
CA LEU A 15 -9.41 -17.59 8.77
C LEU A 15 -9.89 -19.04 8.87
N SER A 16 -11.14 -19.24 9.31
CA SER A 16 -11.77 -20.54 9.29
C SER A 16 -12.11 -20.99 7.87
N THR A 17 -12.29 -22.30 7.67
CA THR A 17 -12.64 -22.89 6.38
C THR A 17 -13.93 -22.26 5.80
N ASP A 18 -14.94 -22.01 6.63
CA ASP A 18 -16.19 -21.39 6.19
C ASP A 18 -15.98 -19.95 5.70
N GLN A 19 -15.14 -19.19 6.40
CA GLN A 19 -14.77 -17.82 6.00
C GLN A 19 -14.00 -17.80 4.68
N VAL A 20 -13.04 -18.71 4.49
CA VAL A 20 -12.31 -18.86 3.23
C VAL A 20 -13.25 -19.23 2.09
N ASN A 21 -14.20 -20.14 2.32
CA ASN A 21 -15.21 -20.51 1.32
C ASN A 21 -16.14 -19.34 0.98
N ALA A 22 -16.50 -18.51 1.96
CA ALA A 22 -17.29 -17.29 1.70
C ALA A 22 -16.54 -16.29 0.80
N VAL A 23 -15.25 -16.06 1.05
CA VAL A 23 -14.40 -15.22 0.18
C VAL A 23 -14.27 -15.85 -1.22
N ARG A 24 -14.08 -17.17 -1.33
CA ARG A 24 -14.05 -17.85 -2.62
C ARG A 24 -15.36 -17.69 -3.39
N ARG A 25 -16.51 -17.79 -2.71
CA ARG A 25 -17.84 -17.58 -3.31
C ARG A 25 -17.99 -16.15 -3.84
N SER A 26 -17.50 -15.14 -3.11
CA SER A 26 -17.55 -13.74 -3.57
C SER A 26 -16.68 -13.50 -4.80
N TYR A 27 -15.55 -14.20 -4.94
CA TYR A 27 -14.74 -14.17 -6.17
C TYR A 27 -15.54 -14.68 -7.37
N TYR A 28 -16.16 -15.87 -7.29
CA TYR A 28 -16.93 -16.41 -8.42
C TYR A 28 -18.14 -15.55 -8.75
N TYR A 29 -18.78 -14.94 -7.77
CA TYR A 29 -19.85 -13.99 -7.99
C TYR A 29 -19.38 -12.75 -8.76
N ALA A 30 -18.23 -12.16 -8.35
CA ALA A 30 -17.63 -11.04 -9.06
C ALA A 30 -17.17 -11.40 -10.48
N GLU A 31 -16.57 -12.59 -10.65
CA GLU A 31 -16.15 -13.11 -11.97
C GLU A 31 -17.34 -13.21 -12.93
N GLN A 32 -18.47 -13.77 -12.46
CA GLN A 32 -19.69 -13.86 -13.24
C GLN A 32 -20.33 -12.50 -13.51
N ALA A 33 -20.34 -11.60 -12.52
CA ALA A 33 -20.89 -10.25 -12.67
C ALA A 33 -20.13 -9.40 -13.70
N HIS A 34 -18.82 -9.60 -13.82
CA HIS A 34 -17.93 -8.90 -14.76
C HIS A 34 -17.59 -9.74 -16.00
N ASP A 35 -18.40 -10.76 -16.31
CA ASP A 35 -18.13 -11.62 -17.49
C ASP A 35 -18.04 -10.79 -18.77
N GLY A 36 -17.02 -11.09 -19.58
CA GLY A 36 -16.72 -10.36 -20.82
C GLY A 36 -16.09 -8.97 -20.64
N GLN A 37 -15.98 -8.45 -19.41
CA GLN A 37 -15.32 -7.16 -19.17
C GLN A 37 -13.79 -7.31 -19.11
N LEU A 38 -13.09 -6.37 -19.76
CA LEU A 38 -11.63 -6.30 -19.78
C LEU A 38 -11.16 -4.97 -19.19
N ARG A 39 -10.01 -5.01 -18.52
CA ARG A 39 -9.28 -3.82 -18.09
C ARG A 39 -8.57 -3.14 -19.26
N SER A 40 -8.13 -1.89 -19.06
CA SER A 40 -7.29 -1.17 -20.04
C SER A 40 -5.96 -1.89 -20.35
N SER A 41 -5.54 -2.84 -19.52
CA SER A 41 -4.39 -3.72 -19.75
C SER A 41 -4.69 -4.91 -20.66
N GLY A 42 -5.96 -5.17 -20.97
CA GLY A 42 -6.42 -6.36 -21.71
C GLY A 42 -6.69 -7.59 -20.85
N GLU A 43 -6.47 -7.52 -19.54
CA GLU A 43 -6.77 -8.62 -18.61
C GLU A 43 -8.26 -8.67 -18.25
N HIS A 44 -8.77 -9.86 -17.88
CA HIS A 44 -10.13 -9.99 -17.34
C HIS A 44 -10.30 -9.12 -16.10
N TYR A 45 -11.48 -8.46 -16.02
CA TYR A 45 -11.73 -7.49 -14.94
C TYR A 45 -11.55 -8.06 -13.54
N VAL A 46 -11.95 -9.32 -13.30
CA VAL A 46 -11.87 -10.01 -12.01
C VAL A 46 -10.45 -10.09 -11.43
N THR A 47 -9.41 -9.90 -12.26
CA THR A 47 -8.02 -9.85 -11.76
C THR A 47 -7.79 -8.66 -10.83
N HIS A 48 -8.55 -7.57 -11.00
CA HIS A 48 -8.46 -6.38 -10.17
C HIS A 48 -9.00 -6.62 -8.75
N PRO A 49 -10.27 -7.00 -8.54
CA PRO A 49 -10.79 -7.26 -7.20
C PRO A 49 -10.00 -8.37 -6.49
N LEU A 50 -9.52 -9.39 -7.20
CA LEU A 50 -8.64 -10.39 -6.62
C LEU A 50 -7.32 -9.80 -6.08
N ALA A 51 -6.70 -8.89 -6.83
CA ALA A 51 -5.48 -8.21 -6.38
C ALA A 51 -5.76 -7.27 -5.19
N VAL A 52 -6.90 -6.57 -5.18
CA VAL A 52 -7.32 -5.73 -4.05
C VAL A 52 -7.51 -6.58 -2.78
N ALA A 53 -8.21 -7.71 -2.88
CA ALA A 53 -8.36 -8.64 -1.77
C ALA A 53 -7.01 -9.22 -1.29
N THR A 54 -6.07 -9.49 -2.20
CA THR A 54 -4.71 -9.94 -1.84
C THR A 54 -3.96 -8.88 -1.03
N ILE A 55 -4.07 -7.59 -1.38
CA ILE A 55 -3.47 -6.50 -0.60
C ILE A 55 -4.04 -6.46 0.81
N LEU A 56 -5.35 -6.67 0.97
CA LEU A 56 -6.00 -6.73 2.29
C LEU A 56 -5.64 -8.00 3.07
N ALA A 57 -5.46 -9.13 2.39
CA ALA A 57 -4.99 -10.37 3.00
C ALA A 57 -3.57 -10.24 3.58
N ASP A 58 -2.68 -9.49 2.92
CA ASP A 58 -1.34 -9.15 3.45
C ASP A 58 -1.42 -8.33 4.76
N MET A 59 -2.57 -7.71 5.04
CA MET A 59 -2.86 -6.97 6.27
C MET A 59 -3.67 -7.78 7.27
N HIS A 60 -3.89 -9.08 7.03
CA HIS A 60 -4.73 -9.97 7.84
C HIS A 60 -6.14 -9.43 8.11
N MET A 61 -6.76 -8.81 7.09
CA MET A 61 -8.13 -8.30 7.21
C MET A 61 -9.15 -9.44 7.32
N ASP A 62 -10.26 -9.12 7.96
CA ASP A 62 -11.39 -10.05 8.17
C ASP A 62 -12.07 -10.45 6.84
N HIS A 63 -12.79 -11.57 6.87
CA HIS A 63 -13.41 -12.15 5.68
C HIS A 63 -14.47 -11.23 5.03
N GLN A 64 -15.17 -10.38 5.81
CA GLN A 64 -16.16 -9.44 5.27
C GLN A 64 -15.48 -8.33 4.46
N SER A 65 -14.35 -7.82 4.94
CA SER A 65 -13.50 -6.86 4.20
C SER A 65 -12.98 -7.46 2.89
N LEU A 66 -12.56 -8.73 2.92
CA LEU A 66 -12.09 -9.44 1.73
C LEU A 66 -13.21 -9.69 0.72
N MET A 67 -14.40 -10.08 1.18
CA MET A 67 -15.58 -10.19 0.33
C MET A 67 -15.98 -8.83 -0.26
N ALA A 68 -15.97 -7.76 0.55
CA ALA A 68 -16.24 -6.42 0.06
C ALA A 68 -15.21 -5.98 -1.00
N ALA A 69 -13.94 -6.34 -0.84
CA ALA A 69 -12.90 -6.09 -1.84
C ALA A 69 -13.15 -6.85 -3.16
N MET A 70 -13.66 -8.09 -3.09
CA MET A 70 -14.03 -8.85 -4.28
C MET A 70 -15.22 -8.23 -5.02
N LEU A 71 -16.14 -7.59 -4.29
CA LEU A 71 -17.43 -7.13 -4.80
C LEU A 71 -17.51 -5.61 -5.00
N HIS A 72 -16.45 -4.85 -4.72
CA HIS A 72 -16.51 -3.39 -4.57
C HIS A 72 -16.97 -2.62 -5.81
N ASP A 73 -16.72 -3.15 -7.00
CA ASP A 73 -17.11 -2.55 -8.27
C ASP A 73 -18.40 -3.18 -8.85
N VAL A 74 -18.94 -4.26 -8.25
CA VAL A 74 -20.09 -4.98 -8.79
C VAL A 74 -21.32 -4.08 -8.90
N ILE A 75 -21.63 -3.29 -7.88
CA ILE A 75 -22.79 -2.36 -7.90
C ILE A 75 -22.57 -1.25 -8.95
N GLU A 76 -21.36 -0.71 -9.06
CA GLU A 76 -21.07 0.44 -9.91
C GLU A 76 -20.99 0.05 -11.40
N ASP A 77 -20.33 -1.08 -11.71
CA ASP A 77 -19.95 -1.42 -13.08
C ASP A 77 -20.88 -2.44 -13.75
N THR A 78 -21.73 -3.15 -12.99
CA THR A 78 -22.56 -4.22 -13.57
C THR A 78 -24.07 -4.00 -13.44
N GLY A 79 -24.50 -2.97 -12.69
CA GLY A 79 -25.90 -2.66 -12.46
C GLY A 79 -26.62 -3.65 -11.51
N ILE A 80 -25.88 -4.55 -10.86
CA ILE A 80 -26.44 -5.44 -9.82
C ILE A 80 -26.80 -4.57 -8.60
N PRO A 81 -28.05 -4.63 -8.11
CA PRO A 81 -28.48 -3.80 -7.00
C PRO A 81 -27.90 -4.28 -5.67
N LYS A 82 -27.82 -3.37 -4.67
CA LYS A 82 -27.32 -3.66 -3.33
C LYS A 82 -28.07 -4.83 -2.67
N GLU A 83 -29.38 -4.92 -2.89
CA GLU A 83 -30.26 -5.97 -2.34
C GLU A 83 -29.82 -7.38 -2.76
N ALA A 84 -29.27 -7.53 -3.96
CA ALA A 84 -28.73 -8.80 -4.42
C ALA A 84 -27.44 -9.17 -3.65
N ILE A 85 -26.60 -8.19 -3.30
CA ILE A 85 -25.43 -8.43 -2.45
C ILE A 85 -25.87 -8.79 -1.02
N VAL A 86 -26.89 -8.10 -0.47
CA VAL A 86 -27.48 -8.44 0.84
C VAL A 86 -27.96 -9.90 0.86
N ALA A 87 -28.73 -10.31 -0.15
CA ALA A 87 -29.29 -11.67 -0.22
C ALA A 87 -28.21 -12.76 -0.28
N GLN A 88 -27.05 -12.47 -0.90
CA GLN A 88 -25.97 -13.44 -1.11
C GLN A 88 -24.90 -13.42 0.00
N PHE A 89 -24.57 -12.25 0.54
CA PHE A 89 -23.39 -12.03 1.40
C PHE A 89 -23.73 -11.36 2.73
N GLY A 90 -24.98 -10.97 2.94
CA GLY A 90 -25.47 -10.31 4.15
C GLY A 90 -25.25 -8.80 4.18
N ASP A 91 -25.96 -8.15 5.12
CA ASP A 91 -26.01 -6.69 5.25
C ASP A 91 -24.61 -6.08 5.46
N SER A 92 -23.79 -6.68 6.29
CA SER A 92 -22.46 -6.15 6.64
C SER A 92 -21.56 -6.00 5.41
N VAL A 93 -21.54 -6.98 4.52
CA VAL A 93 -20.77 -6.93 3.28
C VAL A 93 -21.36 -5.91 2.31
N ALA A 94 -22.67 -5.90 2.17
CA ALA A 94 -23.38 -4.98 1.29
C ALA A 94 -23.19 -3.50 1.71
N GLU A 95 -23.18 -3.22 3.02
CA GLU A 95 -22.88 -1.86 3.54
C GLU A 95 -21.45 -1.44 3.26
N LEU A 96 -20.48 -2.35 3.38
CA LEU A 96 -19.09 -2.08 3.02
C LEU A 96 -18.95 -1.75 1.53
N VAL A 97 -19.54 -2.57 0.66
CA VAL A 97 -19.53 -2.36 -0.80
C VAL A 97 -20.18 -1.02 -1.18
N ASP A 98 -21.37 -0.74 -0.64
CA ASP A 98 -22.08 0.53 -0.85
C ASP A 98 -21.27 1.74 -0.37
N GLY A 99 -20.60 1.60 0.79
CA GLY A 99 -19.71 2.62 1.33
C GLY A 99 -18.52 2.92 0.38
N VAL A 100 -17.90 1.87 -0.18
CA VAL A 100 -16.80 2.02 -1.15
C VAL A 100 -17.29 2.67 -2.44
N THR A 101 -18.44 2.24 -2.98
CA THR A 101 -19.08 2.81 -4.17
C THR A 101 -19.36 4.30 -3.99
N LYS A 102 -19.96 4.70 -2.86
CA LYS A 102 -20.23 6.10 -2.52
C LYS A 102 -18.95 6.94 -2.46
N LEU A 103 -17.86 6.40 -1.91
CA LEU A 103 -16.56 7.07 -1.93
C LEU A 103 -16.00 7.23 -3.35
N THR A 104 -16.23 6.27 -4.23
CA THR A 104 -15.78 6.33 -5.64
C THR A 104 -16.51 7.42 -6.42
N GLN A 105 -17.81 7.55 -6.23
CA GLN A 105 -18.66 8.53 -6.92
C GLN A 105 -18.45 9.97 -6.49
N MET A 106 -17.70 10.22 -5.42
CA MET A 106 -17.34 11.56 -5.00
C MET A 106 -16.47 12.23 -6.05
N LYS A 107 -17.00 13.25 -6.75
CA LYS A 107 -16.24 14.05 -7.70
C LYS A 107 -15.30 14.96 -6.92
N PHE A 108 -14.02 14.74 -7.06
CA PHE A 108 -12.99 15.58 -6.48
C PHE A 108 -12.86 16.84 -7.33
N GLY A 109 -13.52 17.93 -6.88
CA GLY A 109 -13.36 19.25 -7.48
C GLY A 109 -11.94 19.80 -7.25
N THR A 110 -11.49 20.66 -8.15
CA THR A 110 -10.19 21.33 -8.07
C THR A 110 -10.26 22.49 -7.07
N LYS A 111 -9.38 22.49 -6.06
CA LYS A 111 -8.96 23.57 -5.13
C LYS A 111 -9.26 23.27 -3.66
N ALA A 112 -8.63 24.03 -2.77
CA ALA A 112 -8.54 23.81 -1.33
C ALA A 112 -9.89 23.55 -0.59
N GLU A 113 -10.98 24.14 -1.05
CA GLU A 113 -12.33 23.92 -0.48
C GLU A 113 -12.85 22.51 -0.77
N ALA A 114 -12.63 22.01 -1.99
CA ALA A 114 -13.00 20.66 -2.37
C ALA A 114 -12.15 19.60 -1.63
N GLN A 115 -10.90 19.87 -1.31
CA GLN A 115 -10.08 18.99 -0.49
C GLN A 115 -10.61 18.86 0.95
N ALA A 116 -11.04 19.97 1.55
CA ALA A 116 -11.61 19.96 2.90
C ALA A 116 -12.95 19.21 2.94
N GLU A 117 -13.84 19.44 1.97
CA GLU A 117 -15.12 18.74 1.85
C GLU A 117 -14.94 17.25 1.61
N ASN A 118 -14.01 16.86 0.75
CA ASN A 118 -13.69 15.46 0.47
C ASN A 118 -13.12 14.77 1.70
N PHE A 119 -12.21 15.45 2.42
CA PHE A 119 -11.67 14.92 3.67
C PHE A 119 -12.78 14.74 4.72
N GLN A 120 -13.72 15.67 4.84
CA GLN A 120 -14.85 15.54 5.75
C GLN A 120 -15.76 14.36 5.38
N LYS A 121 -16.10 14.19 4.09
CA LYS A 121 -16.90 13.05 3.61
C LYS A 121 -16.19 11.71 3.85
N MET A 122 -14.89 11.65 3.60
CA MET A 122 -14.09 10.46 3.91
C MET A 122 -14.01 10.20 5.42
N ALA A 123 -13.87 11.25 6.24
CA ALA A 123 -13.90 11.14 7.69
C ALA A 123 -15.26 10.62 8.19
N MET A 124 -16.38 11.05 7.59
CA MET A 124 -17.71 10.54 7.90
C MET A 124 -17.89 9.07 7.50
N ALA A 125 -17.35 8.65 6.37
CA ALA A 125 -17.36 7.24 5.97
C ALA A 125 -16.51 6.38 6.93
N MET A 126 -15.31 6.87 7.32
CA MET A 126 -14.47 6.22 8.33
C MET A 126 -15.13 6.13 9.70
N ALA A 127 -15.94 7.13 10.08
CA ALA A 127 -16.68 7.13 11.35
C ALA A 127 -17.79 6.08 11.40
N ARG A 128 -18.30 5.66 10.23
CA ARG A 128 -19.28 4.56 10.14
C ARG A 128 -18.59 3.20 10.20
N ASP A 129 -17.63 2.96 9.32
CA ASP A 129 -16.83 1.75 9.29
C ASP A 129 -15.47 2.04 8.61
N ILE A 130 -14.39 1.93 9.38
CA ILE A 130 -13.04 2.18 8.87
C ILE A 130 -12.63 1.22 7.75
N ARG A 131 -13.24 0.05 7.67
CA ARG A 131 -12.94 -0.96 6.63
C ARG A 131 -13.23 -0.43 5.23
N VAL A 132 -14.20 0.46 5.08
CA VAL A 132 -14.52 1.13 3.79
C VAL A 132 -13.29 1.85 3.22
N ILE A 133 -12.58 2.63 4.05
CA ILE A 133 -11.39 3.33 3.57
C ILE A 133 -10.20 2.38 3.36
N LEU A 134 -10.09 1.30 4.14
CA LEU A 134 -9.05 0.30 3.93
C LEU A 134 -9.20 -0.42 2.58
N VAL A 135 -10.42 -0.82 2.23
CA VAL A 135 -10.74 -1.37 0.90
C VAL A 135 -10.40 -0.36 -0.19
N LYS A 136 -10.79 0.92 -0.01
CA LYS A 136 -10.53 1.98 -1.01
C LYS A 136 -9.05 2.30 -1.16
N LEU A 137 -8.24 2.24 -0.09
CA LEU A 137 -6.79 2.40 -0.17
C LEU A 137 -6.15 1.22 -0.92
N ALA A 138 -6.62 -0.01 -0.70
CA ALA A 138 -6.14 -1.19 -1.41
C ALA A 138 -6.51 -1.14 -2.91
N ASP A 139 -7.75 -0.75 -3.25
CA ASP A 139 -8.18 -0.47 -4.63
C ASP A 139 -7.27 0.57 -5.29
N ARG A 140 -7.10 1.73 -4.64
CA ARG A 140 -6.23 2.80 -5.14
C ARG A 140 -4.79 2.32 -5.34
N LEU A 141 -4.27 1.49 -4.44
CA LEU A 141 -2.91 0.96 -4.55
C LEU A 141 -2.77 0.06 -5.78
N HIS A 142 -3.72 -0.83 -6.01
CA HIS A 142 -3.70 -1.66 -7.21
C HIS A 142 -3.82 -0.82 -8.49
N ASN A 143 -4.69 0.19 -8.51
CA ASN A 143 -4.81 1.12 -9.62
C ASN A 143 -3.49 1.90 -9.88
N MET A 144 -2.77 2.29 -8.83
CA MET A 144 -1.45 2.92 -8.96
C MET A 144 -0.39 1.97 -9.52
N ARG A 145 -0.40 0.71 -9.14
CA ARG A 145 0.51 -0.33 -9.67
C ARG A 145 0.28 -0.58 -11.17
N THR A 146 -0.95 -0.42 -11.64
CA THR A 146 -1.37 -0.68 -13.03
C THR A 146 -1.50 0.57 -13.90
N LEU A 147 -1.05 1.74 -13.43
CA LEU A 147 -1.12 3.03 -14.17
C LEU A 147 -0.46 2.98 -15.55
N GLY A 148 0.49 2.07 -15.78
CA GLY A 148 1.21 1.95 -17.04
C GLY A 148 0.32 1.73 -18.28
N ALA A 149 -0.84 1.09 -18.11
CA ALA A 149 -1.80 0.83 -19.17
C ALA A 149 -2.62 2.06 -19.61
N LEU A 150 -2.56 3.16 -18.85
CA LEU A 150 -3.34 4.37 -19.09
C LEU A 150 -2.56 5.40 -19.90
N ASN A 151 -3.29 6.31 -20.60
CA ASN A 151 -2.66 7.44 -21.26
C ASN A 151 -1.98 8.40 -20.26
N PRO A 152 -0.98 9.19 -20.68
CA PRO A 152 -0.19 10.03 -19.79
C PRO A 152 -1.00 11.05 -18.98
N GLU A 153 -2.05 11.61 -19.53
CA GLU A 153 -2.90 12.62 -18.87
C GLU A 153 -3.71 11.99 -17.73
N LYS A 154 -4.39 10.87 -18.01
CA LYS A 154 -5.16 10.12 -17.02
C LYS A 154 -4.24 9.60 -15.90
N ARG A 155 -3.04 9.11 -16.28
CA ARG A 155 -2.00 8.66 -15.34
C ARG A 155 -1.59 9.76 -14.36
N ARG A 156 -1.29 10.97 -14.87
CA ARG A 156 -0.91 12.11 -14.03
C ARG A 156 -2.04 12.57 -13.12
N ARG A 157 -3.28 12.59 -13.63
CA ARG A 157 -4.45 12.97 -12.82
C ARG A 157 -4.63 12.03 -11.64
N ILE A 158 -4.62 10.71 -11.89
CA ILE A 158 -4.77 9.69 -10.83
C ILE A 158 -3.60 9.77 -9.83
N ALA A 159 -2.37 9.94 -10.31
CA ALA A 159 -1.20 10.06 -9.46
C ALA A 159 -1.28 11.31 -8.56
N LYS A 160 -1.69 12.46 -9.13
CA LYS A 160 -1.87 13.71 -8.36
C LYS A 160 -2.92 13.54 -7.28
N GLU A 161 -4.09 13.03 -7.62
CA GLU A 161 -5.18 12.74 -6.66
C GLU A 161 -4.71 11.80 -5.55
N THR A 162 -3.96 10.74 -5.90
CA THR A 162 -3.42 9.80 -4.93
C THR A 162 -2.45 10.47 -3.95
N LEU A 163 -1.54 11.31 -4.44
CA LEU A 163 -0.58 12.02 -3.60
C LEU A 163 -1.22 13.11 -2.72
N GLU A 164 -2.27 13.76 -3.21
CA GLU A 164 -2.93 14.86 -2.50
C GLU A 164 -3.97 14.38 -1.48
N ILE A 165 -4.59 13.22 -1.68
CA ILE A 165 -5.72 12.74 -0.87
C ILE A 165 -5.38 11.41 -0.18
N TYR A 166 -5.11 10.34 -0.95
CA TYR A 166 -5.00 8.98 -0.41
C TYR A 166 -3.70 8.75 0.37
N ALA A 167 -2.58 9.30 -0.09
CA ALA A 167 -1.31 9.16 0.62
C ALA A 167 -1.32 9.80 2.02
N PRO A 168 -1.82 11.05 2.21
CA PRO A 168 -2.01 11.62 3.54
C PRO A 168 -2.92 10.79 4.46
N ILE A 169 -3.96 10.16 3.92
CA ILE A 169 -4.86 9.29 4.71
C ILE A 169 -4.13 8.03 5.14
N ALA A 170 -3.45 7.35 4.23
CA ALA A 170 -2.64 6.17 4.55
C ALA A 170 -1.59 6.48 5.63
N ASN A 171 -0.94 7.65 5.56
CA ASN A 171 0.01 8.10 6.57
C ASN A 171 -0.65 8.31 7.94
N ARG A 172 -1.81 8.97 8.00
CA ARG A 172 -2.54 9.22 9.26
C ARG A 172 -3.05 7.93 9.90
N LEU A 173 -3.41 6.93 9.09
CA LEU A 173 -3.80 5.60 9.55
C LEU A 173 -2.60 4.72 9.95
N GLY A 174 -1.37 5.24 9.84
CA GLY A 174 -0.16 4.48 10.15
C GLY A 174 0.20 3.40 9.12
N MET A 175 -0.45 3.41 7.95
CA MET A 175 -0.23 2.45 6.86
C MET A 175 1.04 2.82 6.07
N ASN A 176 2.17 2.89 6.75
CA ASN A 176 3.43 3.43 6.23
C ASN A 176 3.92 2.74 4.95
N ARG A 177 3.64 1.44 4.77
CA ARG A 177 4.01 0.69 3.57
C ARG A 177 3.21 1.18 2.35
N ILE A 178 1.91 1.32 2.50
CA ILE A 178 1.02 1.82 1.43
C ILE A 178 1.32 3.29 1.13
N TYR A 179 1.52 4.10 2.17
CA TYR A 179 1.91 5.50 2.03
C TYR A 179 3.18 5.66 1.18
N ALA A 180 4.25 4.94 1.53
CA ALA A 180 5.52 5.01 0.83
C ALA A 180 5.40 4.53 -0.63
N GLU A 181 4.61 3.49 -0.89
CA GLU A 181 4.37 2.99 -2.24
C GLU A 181 3.54 3.98 -3.07
N PHE A 182 2.54 4.64 -2.49
CA PHE A 182 1.82 5.74 -3.14
C PHE A 182 2.75 6.88 -3.54
N GLU A 183 3.65 7.29 -2.65
CA GLU A 183 4.63 8.34 -2.94
C GLU A 183 5.56 7.95 -4.09
N ASP A 184 6.10 6.75 -4.09
CA ASP A 184 7.02 6.29 -5.14
C ASP A 184 6.33 6.10 -6.50
N LEU A 185 5.16 5.48 -6.52
CA LEU A 185 4.38 5.29 -7.75
C LEU A 185 3.88 6.64 -8.29
N GLY A 186 3.39 7.50 -7.40
CA GLY A 186 2.96 8.86 -7.74
C GLY A 186 4.10 9.70 -8.29
N PHE A 187 5.28 9.65 -7.68
CA PHE A 187 6.46 10.35 -8.15
C PHE A 187 6.90 9.88 -9.55
N LYS A 188 6.93 8.56 -9.78
CA LYS A 188 7.23 7.98 -11.09
C LYS A 188 6.24 8.44 -12.16
N ALA A 189 4.95 8.50 -11.82
CA ALA A 189 3.90 8.92 -12.75
C ALA A 189 3.91 10.42 -13.05
N MET A 190 4.19 11.27 -12.04
CA MET A 190 4.23 12.73 -12.16
C MET A 190 5.53 13.25 -12.77
N HIS A 191 6.66 12.61 -12.45
CA HIS A 191 8.00 13.07 -12.84
C HIS A 191 8.88 11.92 -13.37
N PRO A 192 8.49 11.23 -14.45
CA PRO A 192 9.16 9.99 -14.90
C PRO A 192 10.65 10.17 -15.18
N MET A 193 11.04 11.25 -15.84
CA MET A 193 12.46 11.51 -16.14
C MET A 193 13.30 11.75 -14.88
N ARG A 194 12.72 12.43 -13.87
CA ARG A 194 13.42 12.66 -12.59
C ARG A 194 13.56 11.39 -11.80
N ALA A 195 12.47 10.61 -11.74
CA ALA A 195 12.46 9.31 -11.08
C ALA A 195 13.50 8.36 -11.67
N GLU A 196 13.60 8.30 -13.02
CA GLU A 196 14.57 7.48 -13.72
C GLU A 196 16.02 7.94 -13.46
N ARG A 197 16.27 9.24 -13.47
CA ARG A 197 17.62 9.78 -13.16
C ARG A 197 18.06 9.44 -11.74
N ILE A 198 17.15 9.60 -10.76
CA ILE A 198 17.47 9.25 -9.36
C ILE A 198 17.64 7.74 -9.22
N HIS A 199 16.76 6.93 -9.83
CA HIS A 199 16.87 5.47 -9.83
C HIS A 199 18.21 5.01 -10.43
N SER A 200 18.60 5.56 -11.58
CA SER A 200 19.88 5.27 -12.24
C SER A 200 21.08 5.70 -11.40
N ALA A 201 21.00 6.88 -10.72
CA ALA A 201 22.05 7.34 -9.82
C ALA A 201 22.19 6.41 -8.59
N VAL A 202 21.08 6.01 -7.99
CA VAL A 202 21.02 5.02 -6.90
C VAL A 202 21.63 3.69 -7.38
N LYS A 203 21.22 3.20 -8.56
CA LYS A 203 21.73 1.95 -9.13
C LYS A 203 23.24 1.99 -9.39
N LYS A 204 23.75 3.08 -9.97
CA LYS A 204 25.19 3.26 -10.18
C LYS A 204 25.97 3.30 -8.86
N SER A 205 25.40 3.89 -7.83
CA SER A 205 26.03 3.93 -6.51
C SER A 205 25.95 2.58 -5.76
N ARG A 206 25.17 1.63 -6.26
CA ARG A 206 24.96 0.28 -5.66
C ARG A 206 26.17 -0.65 -5.82
N GLY A 207 27.09 -0.47 -6.78
CA GLY A 207 28.10 -1.46 -7.19
C GLY A 207 28.81 -2.19 -6.03
N ASN A 208 29.42 -1.45 -5.09
CA ASN A 208 30.03 -2.02 -3.87
C ASN A 208 29.17 -1.86 -2.60
N ARG A 209 28.01 -1.18 -2.69
CA ARG A 209 27.23 -0.79 -1.50
C ARG A 209 26.32 -1.88 -0.96
N LYS A 210 25.90 -2.85 -1.78
CA LYS A 210 25.12 -4.01 -1.28
C LYS A 210 25.95 -4.83 -0.29
N GLU A 211 27.21 -5.03 -0.57
CA GLU A 211 28.15 -5.69 0.34
C GLU A 211 28.36 -4.86 1.62
N ILE A 212 28.45 -3.54 1.50
CA ILE A 212 28.58 -2.64 2.66
C ILE A 212 27.32 -2.70 3.52
N VAL A 213 26.11 -2.67 2.93
CA VAL A 213 24.84 -2.80 3.66
C VAL A 213 24.76 -4.12 4.39
N ASN A 214 25.10 -5.23 3.71
CA ASN A 214 25.12 -6.55 4.33
C ASN A 214 26.14 -6.61 5.49
N LYS A 215 27.37 -6.09 5.28
CA LYS A 215 28.38 -6.02 6.35
C LYS A 215 27.93 -5.19 7.54
N ILE A 216 27.25 -4.06 7.32
CA ILE A 216 26.73 -3.24 8.41
C ILE A 216 25.62 -4.00 9.14
N GLN A 217 24.70 -4.65 8.41
CA GLN A 217 23.63 -5.44 9.00
C GLN A 217 24.19 -6.59 9.85
N GLU A 218 25.15 -7.33 9.34
CA GLU A 218 25.86 -8.41 10.05
C GLU A 218 26.60 -7.88 11.27
N SER A 219 27.30 -6.74 11.14
CA SER A 219 28.01 -6.13 12.27
C SER A 219 27.07 -5.70 13.39
N ILE A 220 25.89 -5.14 13.04
CA ILE A 220 24.86 -4.78 14.01
C ILE A 220 24.32 -6.05 14.67
N ALA A 221 23.94 -7.07 13.87
CA ALA A 221 23.39 -8.33 14.38
C ALA A 221 24.37 -9.02 15.35
N HIS A 222 25.66 -9.09 15.00
CA HIS A 222 26.70 -9.65 15.87
C HIS A 222 26.93 -8.81 17.14
N CYS A 223 26.83 -7.49 17.04
CA CYS A 223 26.89 -6.62 18.22
C CYS A 223 25.73 -6.91 19.17
N LEU A 224 24.50 -7.06 18.67
CA LEU A 224 23.33 -7.37 19.50
C LEU A 224 23.47 -8.75 20.16
N GLU A 225 23.94 -9.75 19.42
CA GLU A 225 24.19 -11.10 19.95
C GLU A 225 25.20 -11.09 21.09
N ARG A 226 26.32 -10.39 20.90
CA ARG A 226 27.38 -10.25 21.93
C ARG A 226 26.86 -9.54 23.21
N GLU A 227 25.99 -8.54 23.07
CA GLU A 227 25.40 -7.82 24.19
C GLU A 227 24.18 -8.53 24.81
N GLY A 228 23.80 -9.72 24.28
CA GLY A 228 22.64 -10.47 24.74
C GLY A 228 21.32 -9.73 24.52
N LEU A 229 21.21 -8.94 23.47
CA LEU A 229 20.03 -8.14 23.13
C LEU A 229 19.23 -8.82 22.01
N PRO A 230 18.01 -9.33 22.30
CA PRO A 230 17.18 -9.91 21.26
C PRO A 230 16.69 -8.81 20.29
N GLY A 231 16.83 -9.05 18.99
CA GLY A 231 16.36 -8.11 17.98
C GLY A 231 16.59 -8.60 16.57
N GLU A 232 15.66 -8.26 15.67
CA GLU A 232 15.76 -8.53 14.25
C GLU A 232 16.29 -7.29 13.53
N VAL A 233 17.44 -7.44 12.85
CA VAL A 233 18.09 -6.36 12.10
C VAL A 233 17.74 -6.47 10.63
N SER A 234 17.15 -5.42 10.06
CA SER A 234 16.85 -5.33 8.63
C SER A 234 17.37 -4.03 8.02
N GLY A 235 18.12 -4.15 6.92
CA GLY A 235 18.51 -3.02 6.08
C GLY A 235 17.41 -2.69 5.08
N ARG A 236 17.10 -1.40 4.90
CA ARG A 236 16.17 -0.96 3.86
C ARG A 236 16.75 0.20 3.06
N GLU A 237 16.48 0.18 1.78
CA GLU A 237 16.73 1.33 0.91
C GLU A 237 15.63 2.38 1.09
N LYS A 238 15.98 3.65 1.11
CA LYS A 238 14.99 4.73 1.14
C LYS A 238 14.28 4.84 -0.19
N HIS A 239 12.98 5.15 -0.13
CA HIS A 239 12.14 5.35 -1.29
C HIS A 239 12.64 6.52 -2.16
N LEU A 240 12.49 6.39 -3.49
CA LEU A 240 12.98 7.40 -4.45
C LEU A 240 12.37 8.77 -4.20
N TYR A 241 11.11 8.83 -3.82
CA TYR A 241 10.44 10.08 -3.49
C TYR A 241 11.05 10.76 -2.25
N SER A 242 11.38 10.00 -1.22
CA SER A 242 12.06 10.53 -0.02
C SER A 242 13.43 11.13 -0.36
N ILE A 243 14.18 10.51 -1.29
CA ILE A 243 15.46 11.04 -1.79
C ILE A 243 15.21 12.35 -2.56
N TYR A 244 14.23 12.36 -3.46
CA TYR A 244 13.84 13.55 -4.22
C TYR A 244 13.42 14.72 -3.32
N GLN A 245 12.61 14.46 -2.31
CA GLN A 245 12.19 15.47 -1.33
C GLN A 245 13.39 16.09 -0.60
N LYS A 246 14.35 15.28 -0.19
CA LYS A 246 15.57 15.77 0.46
C LYS A 246 16.45 16.61 -0.49
N MET A 247 16.61 16.16 -1.74
CA MET A 247 17.33 16.94 -2.76
C MET A 247 16.67 18.31 -2.97
N ARG A 248 15.33 18.34 -3.09
CA ARG A 248 14.56 19.57 -3.29
C ARG A 248 14.57 20.47 -2.06
N GLY A 249 14.29 19.93 -0.88
CA GLY A 249 14.18 20.70 0.36
C GLY A 249 15.52 21.28 0.84
N LYS A 250 16.61 20.51 0.69
CA LYS A 250 17.95 20.93 1.09
C LYS A 250 18.76 21.55 -0.06
N ARG A 251 18.21 21.65 -1.27
CA ARG A 251 18.89 22.09 -2.51
C ARG A 251 20.23 21.38 -2.74
N LYS A 252 20.30 20.08 -2.43
CA LYS A 252 21.51 19.25 -2.53
C LYS A 252 21.49 18.37 -3.77
N ALA A 253 22.66 18.11 -4.35
CA ALA A 253 22.82 17.10 -5.38
C ALA A 253 22.66 15.68 -4.78
N PHE A 254 22.36 14.68 -5.61
CA PHE A 254 22.23 13.28 -5.15
C PHE A 254 23.50 12.78 -4.44
N THR A 255 24.68 13.18 -4.92
CA THR A 255 25.99 12.82 -4.34
C THR A 255 26.21 13.32 -2.91
N GLU A 256 25.47 14.36 -2.51
CA GLU A 256 25.51 14.95 -1.17
C GLU A 256 24.48 14.33 -0.23
N ILE A 257 23.60 13.44 -0.73
CA ILE A 257 22.63 12.70 0.07
C ILE A 257 23.29 11.43 0.59
N MET A 258 23.84 11.50 1.80
CA MET A 258 24.57 10.40 2.45
C MET A 258 23.64 9.30 2.98
N ASP A 259 22.38 9.62 3.30
CA ASP A 259 21.45 8.75 4.00
C ASP A 259 20.47 8.01 3.07
N VAL A 260 21.01 7.32 2.08
CA VAL A 260 20.22 6.51 1.11
C VAL A 260 19.75 5.19 1.73
N TYR A 261 20.45 4.69 2.73
CA TYR A 261 20.12 3.45 3.44
C TYR A 261 19.68 3.73 4.87
N ALA A 262 18.82 2.88 5.39
CA ALA A 262 18.42 2.89 6.78
C ALA A 262 18.39 1.46 7.33
N PHE A 263 18.73 1.30 8.60
CA PHE A 263 18.62 0.02 9.30
C PHE A 263 17.46 0.13 10.29
N ARG A 264 16.69 -0.95 10.39
CA ARG A 264 15.63 -1.09 11.37
C ARG A 264 15.98 -2.27 12.27
N ILE A 265 15.88 -2.04 13.56
CA ILE A 265 16.04 -3.09 14.57
C ILE A 265 14.70 -3.21 15.27
N ILE A 266 14.09 -4.39 15.20
CA ILE A 266 12.83 -4.69 15.87
C ILE A 266 13.16 -5.46 17.14
N VAL A 267 12.64 -4.99 18.26
CA VAL A 267 12.86 -5.57 19.59
C VAL A 267 11.53 -5.77 20.31
N ASP A 268 11.53 -6.62 21.33
CA ASP A 268 10.34 -7.03 22.06
C ASP A 268 9.85 -6.00 23.10
N LYS A 269 10.77 -5.18 23.66
CA LYS A 269 10.49 -4.26 24.76
C LYS A 269 11.12 -2.89 24.54
N VAL A 270 10.49 -1.87 25.14
CA VAL A 270 10.98 -0.49 25.09
C VAL A 270 12.37 -0.35 25.75
N ASP A 271 12.60 -1.04 26.88
CA ASP A 271 13.92 -1.05 27.53
C ASP A 271 15.01 -1.61 26.61
N THR A 272 14.73 -2.72 25.93
CA THR A 272 15.64 -3.31 24.94
C THR A 272 15.96 -2.32 23.82
N CYS A 273 14.99 -1.48 23.41
CA CYS A 273 15.19 -0.47 22.37
C CYS A 273 16.28 0.56 22.77
N TYR A 274 16.25 1.06 24.02
CA TYR A 274 17.28 1.99 24.53
C TYR A 274 18.64 1.33 24.70
N ARG A 275 18.69 0.09 25.14
CA ARG A 275 19.93 -0.68 25.24
C ARG A 275 20.56 -0.92 23.87
N VAL A 276 19.74 -1.28 22.89
CA VAL A 276 20.17 -1.44 21.47
C VAL A 276 20.71 -0.11 20.92
N LEU A 277 20.02 1.01 21.19
CA LEU A 277 20.52 2.33 20.77
C LEU A 277 21.92 2.60 21.34
N GLY A 278 22.16 2.30 22.62
CA GLY A 278 23.47 2.44 23.26
C GLY A 278 24.53 1.54 22.61
N ALA A 279 24.19 0.27 22.35
CA ALA A 279 25.09 -0.68 21.69
C ALA A 279 25.47 -0.23 20.26
N VAL A 280 24.49 0.26 19.48
CA VAL A 280 24.74 0.79 18.13
C VAL A 280 25.60 2.07 18.17
N HIS A 281 25.40 2.96 19.15
CA HIS A 281 26.23 4.16 19.32
C HIS A 281 27.68 3.82 19.71
N ASN A 282 27.90 2.72 20.42
CA ASN A 282 29.24 2.22 20.70
C ASN A 282 29.91 1.63 19.44
N LEU A 283 29.12 0.98 18.58
CA LEU A 283 29.61 0.40 17.32
C LEU A 283 29.88 1.48 16.24
N TYR A 284 29.00 2.47 16.16
CA TYR A 284 29.08 3.56 15.20
C TYR A 284 28.92 4.91 15.88
N LYS A 285 29.90 5.78 15.74
CA LYS A 285 29.80 7.16 16.26
C LYS A 285 28.67 7.90 15.54
N PRO A 286 27.73 8.52 16.26
CA PRO A 286 26.71 9.34 15.64
C PRO A 286 27.35 10.51 14.88
N PHE A 287 26.82 10.79 13.70
CA PHE A 287 27.19 11.97 12.92
C PHE A 287 26.36 13.16 13.42
N PRO A 288 26.95 14.32 13.73
CA PRO A 288 26.25 15.51 14.23
C PRO A 288 25.28 16.12 13.21
#